data_1e9b88a74a58aa7dfdfcfac2a5649822
#
_entry.id   1e9b88a74a58aa7dfdfcfac2a5649822
#
_cell.length_a   1.000
_cell.length_b   1.000
_cell.length_c   1.000
_cell.angle_alpha   90.00
_cell.angle_beta   90.00
_cell.angle_gamma   90.00
#
_symmetry.space_group_name_H-M   'P 1'
#
loop_
_entity.id
_entity.type
_entity.pdbx_description
1 polymer ?
#
loop_
_entity_poly.entity_id
_entity_poly.type
_entity_poly.pdbx_seq_one_letter_code
_entity_poly.pdbx_strand_id
1 'polypeptide(L)'
;NGVINFLSLVDLSENESYVAVYRRSRQGLNLIEYHCLDPSLAIKPVIEQAYAAFIMSGTLSPMKLFKETLGLHGAETRAYSAIAQRENVRTFLDTSVTTKFEERNPEMTRLYGERIGRLMKKVPNGALIFFPQRKMMIEALEIWRKNGYMKEKDGNFFLNEKSVFIEGEHASENAEIVDKYKKTARRSEGAVLFAVFRGRNAEGSNFPYEEARGIFLVGLPYADYHD
;
A
#
# COMPACT_ATOMS: atom_id res chain seq x y z
N ASN A 1 27.04 -3.45 16.61
CA ASN A 1 26.60 -2.08 16.30
C ASN A 1 25.10 -1.83 16.67
N GLY A 2 24.17 -2.81 16.51
CA GLY A 2 22.76 -2.63 16.86
C GLY A 2 22.50 -2.33 18.33
N VAL A 3 23.20 -2.99 19.26
CA VAL A 3 23.04 -2.77 20.71
C VAL A 3 23.54 -1.37 21.12
N ILE A 4 24.64 -0.90 20.54
CA ILE A 4 25.19 0.44 20.83
C ILE A 4 24.22 1.51 20.34
N ASN A 5 23.67 1.36 19.13
CA ASN A 5 22.66 2.27 18.61
C ASN A 5 21.38 2.29 19.47
N PHE A 6 20.95 1.12 19.95
CA PHE A 6 19.81 1.00 20.87
C PHE A 6 20.07 1.71 22.18
N LEU A 7 21.24 1.51 22.82
CA LEU A 7 21.61 2.17 24.06
C LEU A 7 21.75 3.68 23.89
N SER A 8 22.31 4.15 22.78
CA SER A 8 22.38 5.58 22.46
C SER A 8 20.99 6.20 22.25
N LEU A 9 20.02 5.46 21.72
CA LEU A 9 18.63 5.90 21.63
C LEU A 9 17.95 5.93 23.00
N VAL A 10 18.26 4.99 23.90
CA VAL A 10 17.76 4.96 25.28
C VAL A 10 18.31 6.13 26.10
N ASP A 11 19.57 6.53 25.91
CA ASP A 11 20.16 7.71 26.56
C ASP A 11 19.49 9.03 26.11
N LEU A 12 18.92 9.06 24.90
CA LEU A 12 18.09 10.18 24.42
C LEU A 12 16.67 10.16 25.01
N SER A 13 16.33 9.18 25.84
CA SER A 13 14.98 8.83 26.29
C SER A 13 14.40 9.67 27.44
N GLU A 14 15.11 10.63 27.95
CA GLU A 14 14.51 11.67 28.82
C GLU A 14 13.51 12.56 28.03
N ASN A 15 13.33 12.30 26.74
CA ASN A 15 12.44 13.06 25.88
C ASN A 15 11.10 12.32 25.73
N GLU A 16 10.01 13.01 26.09
CA GLU A 16 8.61 12.55 25.92
C GLU A 16 8.25 12.10 24.48
N SER A 17 9.13 12.38 23.51
CA SER A 17 8.98 12.03 22.11
C SER A 17 9.30 10.57 21.77
N TYR A 18 9.67 9.75 22.75
CA TYR A 18 9.96 8.34 22.56
C TYR A 18 9.08 7.44 23.42
N VAL A 19 8.77 6.25 22.92
CA VAL A 19 8.06 5.23 23.66
C VAL A 19 8.80 3.88 23.56
N ALA A 20 8.93 3.21 24.70
CA ALA A 20 9.43 1.86 24.76
C ALA A 20 8.26 0.87 24.70
N VAL A 21 8.27 -0.02 23.70
CA VAL A 21 7.27 -1.07 23.54
C VAL A 21 7.90 -2.41 23.87
N TYR A 22 7.31 -3.11 24.83
CA TYR A 22 7.67 -4.48 25.16
C TYR A 22 6.70 -5.45 24.54
N ARG A 23 7.21 -6.41 23.76
CA ARG A 23 6.39 -7.49 23.22
C ARG A 23 7.11 -8.83 23.23
N ARG A 24 6.35 -9.91 23.24
CA ARG A 24 6.85 -11.26 23.13
C ARG A 24 6.65 -11.76 21.69
N SER A 25 7.74 -12.15 21.04
CA SER A 25 7.67 -12.68 19.68
C SER A 25 6.94 -14.03 19.64
N ARG A 26 6.46 -14.43 18.45
CA ARG A 26 5.86 -15.76 18.24
C ARG A 26 6.82 -16.90 18.56
N GLN A 27 8.12 -16.67 18.55
CA GLN A 27 9.17 -17.60 18.90
C GLN A 27 9.48 -17.60 20.41
N GLY A 28 8.74 -16.85 21.21
CA GLY A 28 8.92 -16.77 22.66
C GLY A 28 10.04 -15.82 23.12
N LEU A 29 10.69 -15.09 22.21
CA LEU A 29 11.71 -14.11 22.54
C LEU A 29 11.07 -12.82 23.06
N ASN A 30 11.66 -12.22 24.07
CA ASN A 30 11.29 -10.90 24.54
C ASN A 30 11.91 -9.84 23.62
N LEU A 31 11.11 -8.93 23.11
CA LEU A 31 11.50 -7.82 22.25
C LEU A 31 11.23 -6.51 23.00
N ILE A 32 12.22 -5.62 22.99
CA ILE A 32 12.05 -4.24 23.41
C ILE A 32 12.28 -3.40 22.16
N GLU A 33 11.29 -2.64 21.78
CA GLU A 33 11.33 -1.72 20.65
C GLU A 33 11.25 -0.31 21.19
N TYR A 34 12.05 0.57 20.62
CA TYR A 34 12.10 1.97 21.01
C TYR A 34 11.67 2.81 19.82
N HIS A 35 10.52 3.45 19.92
CA HIS A 35 9.90 4.19 18.83
C HIS A 35 9.99 5.69 19.08
N CYS A 36 10.51 6.42 18.11
CA CYS A 36 10.43 7.88 18.09
C CYS A 36 9.03 8.29 17.59
N LEU A 37 8.31 9.07 18.38
CA LEU A 37 6.99 9.59 18.05
C LEU A 37 7.04 10.96 17.37
N ASP A 38 8.19 11.64 17.44
CA ASP A 38 8.39 12.95 16.84
C ASP A 38 9.44 12.89 15.70
N PRO A 39 8.99 12.81 14.44
CA PRO A 39 9.91 12.76 13.31
C PRO A 39 10.75 14.04 13.14
N SER A 40 10.36 15.16 13.76
CA SER A 40 11.13 16.41 13.69
C SER A 40 12.53 16.26 14.28
N LEU A 41 12.70 15.39 15.28
CA LEU A 41 13.99 15.11 15.91
C LEU A 41 15.02 14.52 14.93
N ALA A 42 14.57 13.76 13.94
CA ALA A 42 15.45 13.19 12.94
C ALA A 42 15.68 14.13 11.75
N ILE A 43 14.67 14.88 11.35
CA ILE A 43 14.72 15.72 10.14
C ILE A 43 15.36 17.09 10.41
N LYS A 44 15.03 17.72 11.52
CA LYS A 44 15.44 19.09 11.84
C LYS A 44 16.96 19.27 11.86
N PRO A 45 17.78 18.41 12.51
CA PRO A 45 19.23 18.54 12.49
C PRO A 45 19.84 18.45 11.09
N VAL A 46 19.23 17.68 10.19
CA VAL A 46 19.68 17.53 8.79
C VAL A 46 19.39 18.82 8.01
N ILE A 47 18.20 19.40 8.19
CA ILE A 47 17.80 20.63 7.50
C ILE A 47 18.61 21.83 8.00
N GLU A 48 18.85 21.93 9.31
CA GLU A 48 19.60 23.03 9.93
C GLU A 48 21.07 23.08 9.48
N GLN A 49 21.65 21.96 9.06
CA GLN A 49 23.01 21.89 8.50
C GLN A 49 23.06 22.25 7.01
N ALA A 50 21.92 22.25 6.32
CA ALA A 50 21.86 22.49 4.89
C ALA A 50 21.70 23.99 4.59
N TYR A 51 22.37 24.47 3.53
CA TYR A 51 22.18 25.84 3.04
C TYR A 51 20.72 26.07 2.56
N ALA A 52 20.12 25.08 1.94
CA ALA A 52 18.71 25.06 1.54
C ALA A 52 18.21 23.61 1.50
N ALA A 53 16.93 23.41 1.79
CA ALA A 53 16.27 22.12 1.73
C ALA A 53 14.98 22.21 0.90
N PHE A 54 14.77 21.24 0.01
CA PHE A 54 13.56 21.09 -0.78
C PHE A 54 12.92 19.73 -0.48
N ILE A 55 11.69 19.75 0.01
CA ILE A 55 10.91 18.55 0.28
C ILE A 55 9.76 18.50 -0.72
N MET A 56 9.70 17.42 -1.50
CA MET A 56 8.74 17.27 -2.59
C MET A 56 8.08 15.91 -2.55
N SER A 57 6.77 15.86 -2.68
CA SER A 57 6.01 14.64 -2.89
C SER A 57 4.65 14.96 -3.49
N GLY A 58 4.03 13.99 -4.17
CA GLY A 58 2.64 14.09 -4.62
C GLY A 58 1.61 14.00 -3.47
N THR A 59 2.05 13.68 -2.25
CA THR A 59 1.19 13.38 -1.09
C THR A 59 1.50 14.19 0.17
N LEU A 60 2.10 15.37 0.04
CA LEU A 60 2.41 16.28 1.17
C LEU A 60 1.17 17.04 1.71
N SER A 61 0.00 16.76 1.20
CA SER A 61 -1.23 17.40 1.69
C SER A 61 -1.81 16.64 2.90
N PRO A 62 -2.27 17.32 3.97
CA PRO A 62 -2.30 18.79 4.15
C PRO A 62 -0.93 19.35 4.57
N MET A 63 -0.40 20.29 3.80
CA MET A 63 0.95 20.82 4.01
C MET A 63 1.13 21.50 5.38
N LYS A 64 0.06 22.07 5.96
CA LYS A 64 0.10 22.68 7.28
C LYS A 64 0.49 21.62 8.34
N LEU A 65 -0.21 20.51 8.34
CA LEU A 65 0.06 19.40 9.26
C LEU A 65 1.48 18.87 9.09
N PHE A 66 1.93 18.71 7.83
CA PHE A 66 3.28 18.25 7.52
C PHE A 66 4.36 19.19 8.08
N LYS A 67 4.19 20.51 7.91
CA LYS A 67 5.09 21.51 8.49
C LYS A 67 5.15 21.45 10.02
N GLU A 68 3.98 21.32 10.66
CA GLU A 68 3.87 21.21 12.12
C GLU A 68 4.56 19.96 12.63
N THR A 69 4.27 18.79 12.01
CA THR A 69 4.86 17.50 12.40
C THR A 69 6.38 17.45 12.24
N LEU A 70 6.94 18.14 11.26
CA LEU A 70 8.39 18.18 11.05
C LEU A 70 9.08 19.38 11.70
N GLY A 71 8.35 20.24 12.43
CA GLY A 71 8.91 21.44 13.06
C GLY A 71 9.42 22.49 12.06
N LEU A 72 8.92 22.50 10.82
CA LEU A 72 9.35 23.37 9.73
C LEU A 72 8.50 24.63 9.60
N HIS A 73 8.26 25.33 10.69
CA HIS A 73 7.33 26.46 10.77
C HIS A 73 7.67 27.60 9.80
N GLY A 74 8.95 27.84 9.53
CA GLY A 74 9.43 28.88 8.59
C GLY A 74 9.44 28.46 7.12
N ALA A 75 9.13 27.19 6.77
CA ALA A 75 9.20 26.73 5.41
C ALA A 75 8.07 27.32 4.53
N GLU A 76 8.40 27.74 3.33
CA GLU A 76 7.42 28.10 2.29
C GLU A 76 6.80 26.83 1.71
N THR A 77 5.51 26.90 1.38
CA THR A 77 4.78 25.79 0.78
C THR A 77 4.17 26.19 -0.54
N ARG A 78 4.28 25.32 -1.54
CA ARG A 78 3.67 25.52 -2.86
C ARG A 78 2.98 24.24 -3.32
N ALA A 79 1.78 24.37 -3.82
CA ALA A 79 1.05 23.30 -4.49
C ALA A 79 1.00 23.56 -5.99
N TYR A 80 1.26 22.54 -6.77
CA TYR A 80 1.16 22.58 -8.22
C TYR A 80 0.00 21.69 -8.66
N SER A 81 -0.66 22.07 -9.74
CA SER A 81 -1.71 21.24 -10.33
C SER A 81 -1.14 19.90 -10.80
N ALA A 82 -1.94 18.83 -10.66
CA ALA A 82 -1.59 17.54 -11.22
C ALA A 82 -1.44 17.65 -12.75
N ILE A 83 -0.46 16.92 -13.29
CA ILE A 83 -0.26 16.82 -14.75
C ILE A 83 -1.43 16.03 -15.38
N ALA A 84 -1.96 15.04 -14.63
CA ALA A 84 -3.12 14.28 -15.07
C ALA A 84 -4.38 15.15 -15.04
N GLN A 85 -5.08 15.23 -16.17
CA GLN A 85 -6.35 15.92 -16.28
C GLN A 85 -7.44 15.13 -15.55
N ARG A 86 -8.29 15.80 -14.77
CA ARG A 86 -9.36 15.17 -13.99
C ARG A 86 -10.34 14.38 -14.87
N GLU A 87 -10.55 14.83 -16.09
CA GLU A 87 -11.44 14.22 -17.07
C GLU A 87 -10.99 12.81 -17.48
N ASN A 88 -9.70 12.53 -17.33
CA ASN A 88 -9.12 11.22 -17.63
C ASN A 88 -9.23 10.22 -16.48
N VAL A 89 -9.71 10.64 -15.30
CA VAL A 89 -9.89 9.80 -14.13
C VAL A 89 -11.35 9.76 -13.73
N ARG A 90 -11.92 8.54 -13.67
CA ARG A 90 -13.28 8.30 -13.17
C ARG A 90 -13.20 7.49 -11.89
N THR A 91 -13.72 8.04 -10.81
CA THR A 91 -13.77 7.38 -9.50
C THR A 91 -15.19 6.91 -9.22
N PHE A 92 -15.32 5.66 -8.78
CA PHE A 92 -16.59 5.06 -8.38
C PHE A 92 -16.47 4.55 -6.94
N LEU A 93 -17.48 4.81 -6.15
CA LEU A 93 -17.61 4.27 -4.80
C LEU A 93 -18.77 3.26 -4.80
N ASP A 94 -18.48 1.98 -4.57
CA ASP A 94 -19.50 0.96 -4.39
C ASP A 94 -19.82 0.81 -2.89
N THR A 95 -20.97 1.30 -2.49
CA THR A 95 -21.48 1.24 -1.12
C THR A 95 -22.35 0.01 -0.84
N SER A 96 -22.56 -0.86 -1.83
CA SER A 96 -23.35 -2.08 -1.68
C SER A 96 -22.60 -3.23 -1.00
N VAL A 97 -21.29 -3.06 -0.81
CA VAL A 97 -20.39 -4.02 -0.14
C VAL A 97 -19.54 -3.29 0.89
N THR A 98 -19.11 -4.02 1.90
CA THR A 98 -18.29 -3.45 2.98
C THR A 98 -17.11 -4.34 3.31
N THR A 99 -16.06 -3.73 3.86
CA THR A 99 -14.88 -4.40 4.41
C THR A 99 -14.66 -4.09 5.89
N LYS A 100 -15.69 -3.52 6.55
CA LYS A 100 -15.67 -3.31 8.00
C LYS A 100 -15.40 -4.61 8.72
N PHE A 101 -14.61 -4.55 9.78
CA PHE A 101 -14.14 -5.74 10.50
C PHE A 101 -15.30 -6.61 11.00
N GLU A 102 -16.32 -5.99 11.58
CA GLU A 102 -17.48 -6.66 12.17
C GLU A 102 -18.39 -7.32 11.11
N GLU A 103 -18.30 -6.87 9.86
CA GLU A 103 -19.12 -7.36 8.75
C GLU A 103 -18.35 -8.32 7.82
N ARG A 104 -17.08 -8.59 8.12
CA ARG A 104 -16.25 -9.49 7.32
C ARG A 104 -16.72 -10.92 7.46
N ASN A 105 -17.11 -11.51 6.35
CA ASN A 105 -17.49 -12.91 6.25
C ASN A 105 -17.26 -13.40 4.80
N PRO A 106 -17.28 -14.73 4.56
CA PRO A 106 -17.05 -15.29 3.23
C PRO A 106 -18.05 -14.80 2.17
N GLU A 107 -19.32 -14.56 2.55
CA GLU A 107 -20.34 -14.09 1.63
C GLU A 107 -20.06 -12.64 1.18
N MET A 108 -19.68 -11.76 2.10
CA MET A 108 -19.27 -10.40 1.75
C MET A 108 -18.05 -10.41 0.84
N THR A 109 -17.08 -11.29 1.12
CA THR A 109 -15.89 -11.49 0.27
C THR A 109 -16.27 -11.97 -1.13
N ARG A 110 -17.24 -12.86 -1.24
CA ARG A 110 -17.80 -13.31 -2.51
C ARG A 110 -18.46 -12.16 -3.26
N LEU A 111 -19.27 -11.35 -2.58
CA LEU A 111 -20.01 -10.23 -3.19
C LEU A 111 -19.08 -9.18 -3.78
N TYR A 112 -18.07 -8.69 -3.03
CA TYR A 112 -17.17 -7.72 -3.63
C TYR A 112 -16.28 -8.33 -4.73
N GLY A 113 -15.99 -9.63 -4.68
CA GLY A 113 -15.36 -10.35 -5.78
C GLY A 113 -16.20 -10.37 -7.06
N GLU A 114 -17.50 -10.62 -6.93
CA GLU A 114 -18.45 -10.55 -8.04
C GLU A 114 -18.49 -9.14 -8.65
N ARG A 115 -18.54 -8.10 -7.80
CA ARG A 115 -18.54 -6.69 -8.25
C ARG A 115 -17.27 -6.34 -9.02
N ILE A 116 -16.10 -6.67 -8.45
CA ILE A 116 -14.81 -6.47 -9.11
C ILE A 116 -14.78 -7.23 -10.44
N GLY A 117 -15.22 -8.48 -10.47
CA GLY A 117 -15.27 -9.29 -11.69
C GLY A 117 -16.14 -8.67 -12.79
N ARG A 118 -17.29 -8.09 -12.43
CA ARG A 118 -18.16 -7.38 -13.40
C ARG A 118 -17.48 -6.12 -13.94
N LEU A 119 -16.87 -5.32 -13.08
CA LEU A 119 -16.19 -4.09 -13.47
C LEU A 119 -14.92 -4.38 -14.28
N MET A 120 -14.19 -5.43 -13.92
CA MET A 120 -12.97 -5.86 -14.61
C MET A 120 -13.18 -6.12 -16.11
N LYS A 121 -14.38 -6.58 -16.51
CA LYS A 121 -14.74 -6.76 -17.92
C LYS A 121 -14.70 -5.47 -18.74
N LYS A 122 -14.80 -4.31 -18.07
CA LYS A 122 -14.78 -2.99 -18.72
C LYS A 122 -13.41 -2.32 -18.69
N VAL A 123 -12.47 -2.91 -17.95
CA VAL A 123 -11.10 -2.39 -17.83
C VAL A 123 -10.24 -3.02 -18.91
N PRO A 124 -9.70 -2.27 -19.87
CA PRO A 124 -8.75 -2.80 -20.83
C PRO A 124 -7.39 -3.04 -20.16
N ASN A 125 -6.51 -3.82 -20.78
CA ASN A 125 -5.11 -3.98 -20.40
C ASN A 125 -4.88 -4.31 -18.91
N GLY A 126 -4.02 -3.54 -18.20
CA GLY A 126 -3.62 -3.76 -16.82
C GLY A 126 -4.62 -3.25 -15.79
N ALA A 127 -4.77 -4.00 -14.71
CA ALA A 127 -5.54 -3.59 -13.54
C ALA A 127 -4.76 -3.91 -12.25
N LEU A 128 -4.92 -3.07 -11.24
CA LEU A 128 -4.35 -3.24 -9.91
C LEU A 128 -5.48 -3.43 -8.91
N ILE A 129 -5.33 -4.37 -7.99
CA ILE A 129 -6.29 -4.59 -6.90
C ILE A 129 -5.53 -4.54 -5.58
N PHE A 130 -5.82 -3.55 -4.75
CA PHE A 130 -5.17 -3.34 -3.47
C PHE A 130 -6.05 -3.76 -2.31
N PHE A 131 -5.48 -4.52 -1.38
CA PHE A 131 -6.12 -4.98 -0.15
C PHE A 131 -5.49 -4.31 1.07
N PRO A 132 -6.23 -4.15 2.19
CA PRO A 132 -5.69 -3.59 3.43
C PRO A 132 -4.58 -4.44 4.05
N GLN A 133 -4.72 -5.78 3.94
CA GLN A 133 -3.82 -6.76 4.55
C GLN A 133 -3.62 -7.96 3.62
N ARG A 134 -2.40 -8.53 3.65
CA ARG A 134 -2.06 -9.72 2.85
C ARG A 134 -2.96 -10.91 3.18
N LYS A 135 -3.26 -11.13 4.46
CA LYS A 135 -4.16 -12.20 4.90
C LYS A 135 -5.53 -12.08 4.22
N MET A 136 -6.13 -10.89 4.24
CA MET A 136 -7.42 -10.64 3.58
C MET A 136 -7.36 -10.86 2.06
N MET A 137 -6.25 -10.48 1.42
CA MET A 137 -6.03 -10.73 0.01
C MET A 137 -6.01 -12.24 -0.30
N ILE A 138 -5.26 -13.03 0.43
CA ILE A 138 -5.16 -14.48 0.22
C ILE A 138 -6.49 -15.17 0.45
N GLU A 139 -7.19 -14.84 1.54
CA GLU A 139 -8.54 -15.36 1.82
C GLU A 139 -9.53 -15.02 0.69
N ALA A 140 -9.47 -13.80 0.15
CA ALA A 140 -10.31 -13.40 -0.97
C ALA A 140 -10.02 -14.20 -2.24
N LEU A 141 -8.75 -14.40 -2.57
CA LEU A 141 -8.33 -15.19 -3.73
C LEU A 141 -8.81 -16.64 -3.63
N GLU A 142 -8.76 -17.25 -2.44
CA GLU A 142 -9.26 -18.61 -2.21
C GLU A 142 -10.79 -18.70 -2.41
N ILE A 143 -11.53 -17.73 -1.84
CA ILE A 143 -12.99 -17.67 -1.97
C ILE A 143 -13.39 -17.46 -3.43
N TRP A 144 -12.71 -16.56 -4.15
CA TRP A 144 -13.00 -16.26 -5.55
C TRP A 144 -12.69 -17.45 -6.46
N ARG A 145 -11.62 -18.20 -6.17
CA ARG A 145 -11.31 -19.45 -6.88
C ARG A 145 -12.40 -20.50 -6.66
N LYS A 146 -12.80 -20.72 -5.39
CA LYS A 146 -13.88 -21.69 -5.07
C LYS A 146 -15.21 -21.34 -5.71
N ASN A 147 -15.50 -20.06 -5.90
CA ASN A 147 -16.74 -19.57 -6.52
C ASN A 147 -16.63 -19.40 -8.06
N GLY A 148 -15.52 -19.80 -8.67
CA GLY A 148 -15.35 -19.77 -10.13
C GLY A 148 -15.13 -18.39 -10.74
N TYR A 149 -14.88 -17.35 -9.92
CA TYR A 149 -14.50 -16.01 -10.42
C TYR A 149 -13.08 -16.00 -10.97
N MET A 150 -12.20 -16.82 -10.39
CA MET A 150 -10.87 -17.08 -10.90
C MET A 150 -10.83 -18.48 -11.54
N LYS A 151 -10.31 -18.56 -12.74
CA LYS A 151 -10.09 -19.81 -13.46
C LYS A 151 -8.61 -20.17 -13.41
N GLU A 152 -8.32 -21.47 -13.32
CA GLU A 152 -6.97 -22.01 -13.43
C GLU A 152 -6.84 -22.72 -14.77
N LYS A 153 -5.77 -22.40 -15.50
CA LYS A 153 -5.43 -23.05 -16.77
C LYS A 153 -3.91 -23.14 -16.88
N ASP A 154 -3.41 -24.34 -17.11
CA ASP A 154 -1.97 -24.63 -17.28
C ASP A 154 -1.11 -24.06 -16.12
N GLY A 155 -1.60 -24.19 -14.88
CA GLY A 155 -0.93 -23.68 -13.67
C GLY A 155 -0.97 -22.13 -13.50
N ASN A 156 -1.67 -21.43 -14.38
CA ASN A 156 -1.85 -19.98 -14.29
C ASN A 156 -3.29 -19.63 -13.89
N PHE A 157 -3.43 -18.56 -13.11
CA PHE A 157 -4.74 -18.05 -12.72
C PHE A 157 -5.18 -16.91 -13.63
N PHE A 158 -6.49 -16.85 -13.86
CA PHE A 158 -7.14 -15.84 -14.71
C PHE A 158 -8.38 -15.26 -14.03
N LEU A 159 -8.52 -13.94 -14.10
CA LEU A 159 -9.71 -13.20 -13.69
C LEU A 159 -10.28 -12.47 -14.92
N ASN A 160 -11.44 -12.92 -15.43
CA ASN A 160 -12.02 -12.39 -16.67
C ASN A 160 -11.02 -12.34 -17.84
N GLU A 161 -10.38 -13.46 -18.13
CA GLU A 161 -9.38 -13.66 -19.18
C GLU A 161 -8.03 -12.94 -18.94
N LYS A 162 -7.94 -12.08 -17.93
CA LYS A 162 -6.67 -11.43 -17.55
C LYS A 162 -5.81 -12.36 -16.70
N SER A 163 -4.53 -12.44 -17.02
CA SER A 163 -3.56 -13.19 -16.22
C SER A 163 -3.43 -12.57 -14.82
N VAL A 164 -3.48 -13.41 -13.79
CA VAL A 164 -3.39 -13.00 -12.39
C VAL A 164 -1.95 -13.05 -11.92
N PHE A 165 -1.51 -11.97 -11.29
CA PHE A 165 -0.24 -11.84 -10.60
C PHE A 165 -0.51 -11.46 -9.14
N ILE A 166 0.29 -11.98 -8.22
CA ILE A 166 0.16 -11.71 -6.78
C ILE A 166 1.49 -11.17 -6.30
N GLU A 167 1.46 -10.07 -5.58
CA GLU A 167 2.62 -9.43 -4.99
C GLU A 167 3.47 -10.41 -4.17
N GLY A 168 4.77 -10.47 -4.45
CA GLY A 168 5.75 -11.32 -3.76
C GLY A 168 6.04 -10.83 -2.33
N GLU A 169 6.46 -11.76 -1.47
CA GLU A 169 6.86 -11.43 -0.09
C GLU A 169 8.24 -10.78 -0.02
N HIS A 170 9.15 -11.23 -0.86
CA HIS A 170 10.51 -10.72 -0.93
C HIS A 170 10.70 -9.74 -2.08
N ALA A 171 11.63 -8.79 -1.93
CA ALA A 171 11.85 -7.73 -2.91
C ALA A 171 12.27 -8.25 -4.29
N SER A 172 13.17 -9.24 -4.34
CA SER A 172 13.65 -9.86 -5.59
C SER A 172 12.52 -10.58 -6.34
N GLU A 173 11.77 -11.41 -5.62
CA GLU A 173 10.60 -12.11 -6.16
C GLU A 173 9.57 -11.13 -6.70
N ASN A 174 9.26 -10.09 -5.92
CA ASN A 174 8.28 -9.09 -6.33
C ASN A 174 8.70 -8.34 -7.59
N ALA A 175 9.99 -8.03 -7.75
CA ALA A 175 10.51 -7.37 -8.95
C ALA A 175 10.27 -8.20 -10.22
N GLU A 176 10.50 -9.52 -10.15
CA GLU A 176 10.24 -10.42 -11.26
C GLU A 176 8.74 -10.54 -11.58
N ILE A 177 7.89 -10.61 -10.54
CA ILE A 177 6.44 -10.66 -10.71
C ILE A 177 5.93 -9.39 -11.37
N VAL A 178 6.38 -8.23 -10.92
CA VAL A 178 5.99 -6.93 -11.49
C VAL A 178 6.47 -6.78 -12.93
N ASP A 179 7.68 -7.23 -13.27
CA ASP A 179 8.16 -7.21 -14.67
C ASP A 179 7.30 -8.09 -15.58
N LYS A 180 6.98 -9.31 -15.14
CA LYS A 180 6.07 -10.20 -15.87
C LYS A 180 4.66 -9.61 -16.01
N TYR A 181 4.14 -9.04 -14.94
CA TYR A 181 2.85 -8.33 -14.94
C TYR A 181 2.84 -7.21 -15.98
N LYS A 182 3.82 -6.30 -15.96
CA LYS A 182 3.90 -5.17 -16.89
C LYS A 182 3.94 -5.61 -18.34
N LYS A 183 4.76 -6.62 -18.65
CA LYS A 183 4.84 -7.19 -20.00
C LYS A 183 3.50 -7.76 -20.47
N THR A 184 2.76 -8.43 -19.57
CA THR A 184 1.46 -9.05 -19.90
C THR A 184 0.36 -7.99 -19.93
N ALA A 185 0.37 -7.01 -19.03
CA ALA A 185 -0.61 -5.94 -18.98
C ALA A 185 -0.68 -5.11 -20.28
N ARG A 186 0.44 -4.96 -20.98
CA ARG A 186 0.50 -4.24 -22.27
C ARG A 186 -0.11 -5.02 -23.45
N ARG A 187 -0.42 -6.31 -23.27
CA ARG A 187 -1.07 -7.13 -24.30
C ARG A 187 -2.59 -6.93 -24.31
N SER A 188 -3.25 -7.36 -25.35
CA SER A 188 -4.71 -7.26 -25.52
C SER A 188 -5.49 -7.98 -24.42
N GLU A 189 -5.00 -9.15 -23.96
CA GLU A 189 -5.62 -9.94 -22.90
C GLU A 189 -5.53 -9.23 -21.55
N GLY A 190 -4.44 -8.48 -21.37
CA GLY A 190 -4.17 -7.74 -20.15
C GLY A 190 -3.79 -8.62 -18.96
N ALA A 191 -3.59 -7.97 -17.82
CA ALA A 191 -3.22 -8.61 -16.56
C ALA A 191 -3.85 -7.92 -15.37
N VAL A 192 -3.93 -8.61 -14.24
CA VAL A 192 -4.31 -8.06 -12.97
C VAL A 192 -3.25 -8.37 -11.92
N LEU A 193 -2.81 -7.36 -11.17
CA LEU A 193 -1.88 -7.49 -10.06
C LEU A 193 -2.64 -7.28 -8.75
N PHE A 194 -2.58 -8.27 -7.88
CA PHE A 194 -3.05 -8.20 -6.51
C PHE A 194 -1.91 -7.78 -5.60
N ALA A 195 -2.13 -6.74 -4.82
CA ALA A 195 -1.13 -6.16 -3.93
C ALA A 195 -1.78 -5.66 -2.63
N VAL A 196 -0.96 -5.23 -1.68
CA VAL A 196 -1.44 -4.66 -0.43
C VAL A 196 -1.13 -3.16 -0.36
N PHE A 197 -2.00 -2.41 0.33
CA PHE A 197 -1.73 -1.02 0.66
C PHE A 197 -0.45 -0.90 1.47
N ARG A 198 0.27 0.21 1.31
CA ARG A 198 1.56 0.47 1.96
C ARG A 198 2.64 -0.58 1.61
N GLY A 199 2.34 -1.49 0.68
CA GLY A 199 3.29 -2.43 0.12
C GLY A 199 4.16 -1.79 -0.98
N ARG A 200 5.16 -2.54 -1.45
CA ARG A 200 6.12 -2.08 -2.48
C ARG A 200 5.46 -1.60 -3.77
N ASN A 201 4.33 -2.20 -4.14
CA ASN A 201 3.62 -1.87 -5.38
C ASN A 201 2.66 -0.69 -5.22
N ALA A 202 2.27 -0.37 -3.99
CA ALA A 202 1.44 0.80 -3.70
C ALA A 202 2.23 2.11 -3.69
N GLU A 203 3.48 2.08 -3.21
CA GLU A 203 4.28 3.28 -2.95
C GLU A 203 5.60 3.34 -3.74
N GLY A 204 6.12 2.20 -4.19
CA GLY A 204 7.44 2.12 -4.82
C GLY A 204 7.45 1.79 -6.31
N SER A 205 6.31 1.49 -6.92
CA SER A 205 6.21 1.07 -8.31
C SER A 205 5.44 2.07 -9.17
N ASN A 206 5.96 2.31 -10.38
CA ASN A 206 5.26 3.09 -11.40
C ASN A 206 4.61 2.15 -12.42
N PHE A 207 3.32 2.37 -12.72
CA PHE A 207 2.53 1.60 -13.67
C PHE A 207 1.93 2.54 -14.73
N PRO A 208 2.72 2.98 -15.73
CA PRO A 208 2.25 3.92 -16.72
C PRO A 208 1.32 3.29 -17.76
N TYR A 209 0.43 4.10 -18.31
CA TYR A 209 -0.41 3.82 -19.46
C TYR A 209 -1.23 2.52 -19.33
N GLU A 210 -0.93 1.52 -20.16
CA GLU A 210 -1.61 0.23 -20.24
C GLU A 210 -1.43 -0.63 -18.98
N GLU A 211 -0.45 -0.32 -18.14
CA GLU A 211 -0.14 -1.10 -16.96
C GLU A 211 -1.13 -0.88 -15.81
N ALA A 212 -1.89 0.23 -15.80
CA ALA A 212 -2.89 0.50 -14.77
C ALA A 212 -4.10 1.27 -15.31
N ARG A 213 -4.91 0.63 -16.13
CA ARG A 213 -6.17 1.21 -16.64
C ARG A 213 -7.30 1.14 -15.65
N GLY A 214 -7.25 0.24 -14.69
CA GLY A 214 -8.18 0.15 -13.57
C GLY A 214 -7.46 -0.06 -12.26
N ILE A 215 -7.91 0.65 -11.23
CA ILE A 215 -7.42 0.48 -9.86
C ILE A 215 -8.62 0.20 -8.96
N PHE A 216 -8.56 -0.93 -8.26
CA PHE A 216 -9.59 -1.36 -7.32
C PHE A 216 -9.02 -1.30 -5.91
N LEU A 217 -9.66 -0.53 -5.05
CA LEU A 217 -9.29 -0.40 -3.65
C LEU A 217 -10.32 -1.18 -2.82
N VAL A 218 -9.90 -2.30 -2.23
CA VAL A 218 -10.77 -3.16 -1.41
C VAL A 218 -10.73 -2.66 0.02
N GLY A 219 -11.59 -1.71 0.33
CA GLY A 219 -11.65 -1.05 1.63
C GLY A 219 -10.64 0.09 1.80
N LEU A 220 -10.56 0.61 3.01
CA LEU A 220 -9.66 1.69 3.40
C LEU A 220 -8.50 1.15 4.23
N PRO A 221 -7.26 1.59 3.96
CA PRO A 221 -6.07 1.13 4.68
C PRO A 221 -5.92 1.89 6.01
N TYR A 222 -6.76 1.59 7.00
CA TYR A 222 -6.53 2.09 8.35
C TYR A 222 -5.23 1.54 8.92
N ALA A 223 -4.59 2.30 9.80
CA ALA A 223 -3.51 1.78 10.62
C ALA A 223 -4.03 0.63 11.49
N ASP A 224 -3.18 -0.37 11.75
CA ASP A 224 -3.55 -1.43 12.68
C ASP A 224 -3.64 -0.82 14.08
N TYR A 225 -4.75 -1.04 14.76
CA TYR A 225 -4.97 -0.47 16.11
C TYR A 225 -4.20 -1.25 17.20
N HIS A 226 -3.61 -2.38 16.83
CA HIS A 226 -2.90 -3.29 17.73
C HIS A 226 -1.39 -3.37 17.48
N ASP A 227 -0.86 -2.55 16.56
CA ASP A 227 0.59 -2.42 16.32
C ASP A 227 1.18 -1.26 17.13
#